data_9a744c7de4673f874f6dc72ea7988b00
#
_entry.id   9a744c7de4673f874f6dc72ea7988b00
#
_cell.length_a   1.000
_cell.length_b   1.000
_cell.length_c   1.000
_cell.angle_alpha   90.00
_cell.angle_beta   90.00
_cell.angle_gamma   90.00
#
_symmetry.space_group_name_H-M   'P 1'
#
loop_
_entity.id
_entity.type
_entity.pdbx_description
1 polymer ?
#
loop_
_entity_poly.entity_id
_entity_poly.type
_entity_poly.pdbx_seq_one_letter_code
_entity_poly.pdbx_strand_id
1 'polypeptide(L)'
;MVAAASVVVAVGTATGILSALGDDGGGADEARPEVTRSPRLESLPVLPSPSPSPSASATPSPSASVKKASPSPSPKPRKRSGKSGQEAPRTTPAATRLYLHPRSQVLDWVRAHPDDPRQDVIASRIADRPAAVWFADYTPATITSRVRAVTSGGAAEGRVPVVVPYAIPDRDCGGHSQGGAPDLDAYDDWIDRFAAGLGSGDVIVVLEPDSVAQADCLPAGERADRFASLSRAGRVLKDANPNARVYFDAGHSGWHAPAKQAGWLKQAGAASAASSDGIFSNVSNFHATADEVAYDRAVLDALGGPASLGAVIDTSRNGNGAPSGGEWCDPDGRKLGRAPTLSTGLGRVDAFLWVKLPGESDGCKGKPGTFTPSYAYDLAR
;
A
#
# COMPACT_ATOMS: atom_id res chain seq x y z
N MET A 1 -56.59 4.19 -6.90
CA MET A 1 -56.15 4.41 -8.29
C MET A 1 -55.28 5.66 -8.30
N VAL A 2 -53.96 5.47 -8.32
CA VAL A 2 -52.99 6.54 -8.60
C VAL A 2 -51.95 5.91 -9.51
N ALA A 3 -51.83 6.48 -10.72
CA ALA A 3 -50.95 6.01 -11.76
C ALA A 3 -49.53 6.53 -11.51
N ALA A 4 -48.55 5.66 -11.54
CA ALA A 4 -47.13 6.01 -11.54
C ALA A 4 -46.68 6.15 -13.01
N ALA A 5 -46.19 7.34 -13.38
CA ALA A 5 -45.57 7.59 -14.68
C ALA A 5 -44.05 7.30 -14.61
N SER A 6 -43.60 6.35 -15.40
CA SER A 6 -42.17 6.08 -15.60
C SER A 6 -41.65 6.95 -16.73
N VAL A 7 -40.63 7.76 -16.44
CA VAL A 7 -39.90 8.54 -17.47
C VAL A 7 -38.68 7.70 -17.88
N VAL A 8 -38.66 7.27 -19.17
CA VAL A 8 -37.51 6.64 -19.82
C VAL A 8 -36.76 7.77 -20.54
N VAL A 9 -35.53 8.03 -20.12
CA VAL A 9 -34.59 8.89 -20.85
C VAL A 9 -33.73 8.02 -21.77
N ALA A 10 -33.96 8.10 -23.07
CA ALA A 10 -33.15 7.52 -24.10
C ALA A 10 -32.02 8.50 -24.48
N VAL A 11 -30.76 8.10 -24.28
CA VAL A 11 -29.61 8.84 -24.81
C VAL A 11 -29.23 8.21 -26.13
N GLY A 12 -29.46 8.95 -27.21
CA GLY A 12 -29.10 8.55 -28.56
C GLY A 12 -27.63 8.83 -28.85
N THR A 13 -26.91 7.81 -29.31
CA THR A 13 -25.58 7.91 -29.91
C THR A 13 -25.70 8.20 -31.40
N ALA A 14 -25.19 9.36 -31.82
CA ALA A 14 -25.08 9.69 -33.25
C ALA A 14 -23.73 9.18 -33.78
N THR A 15 -23.75 8.17 -34.61
CA THR A 15 -22.61 7.75 -35.44
C THR A 15 -22.65 8.48 -36.76
N GLY A 16 -21.70 9.37 -37.00
CA GLY A 16 -21.51 10.00 -38.31
C GLY A 16 -20.56 9.16 -39.17
N ILE A 17 -21.10 8.61 -40.26
CA ILE A 17 -20.32 7.99 -41.32
C ILE A 17 -20.11 9.05 -42.42
N LEU A 18 -18.86 9.41 -42.71
CA LEU A 18 -18.53 10.14 -43.93
C LEU A 18 -17.76 9.18 -44.87
N SER A 19 -18.47 8.77 -45.92
CA SER A 19 -17.85 8.15 -47.09
C SER A 19 -17.44 9.24 -48.06
N ALA A 20 -16.19 9.26 -48.49
CA ALA A 20 -15.76 9.97 -49.68
C ALA A 20 -15.07 8.98 -50.62
N LEU A 21 -15.70 8.75 -51.74
CA LEU A 21 -15.15 8.08 -52.96
C LEU A 21 -14.31 9.10 -53.72
N GLY A 22 -13.17 8.69 -54.19
CA GLY A 22 -12.35 9.43 -55.16
C GLY A 22 -11.27 8.49 -55.70
N ASP A 23 -11.48 8.10 -56.96
CA ASP A 23 -10.67 7.24 -57.79
C ASP A 23 -9.50 8.03 -58.43
N ASP A 24 -8.39 7.38 -58.68
CA ASP A 24 -7.51 7.34 -59.85
C ASP A 24 -6.00 7.31 -59.52
N GLY A 25 -5.38 6.22 -59.94
CA GLY A 25 -4.28 6.23 -60.92
C GLY A 25 -2.83 6.44 -60.47
N GLY A 26 -2.06 5.33 -60.43
CA GLY A 26 -0.74 5.33 -61.06
C GLY A 26 0.50 5.56 -60.18
N GLY A 27 1.39 4.56 -60.18
CA GLY A 27 2.82 4.76 -60.03
C GLY A 27 3.47 4.06 -58.83
N ALA A 28 4.01 2.87 -59.10
CA ALA A 28 4.95 2.21 -58.20
C ALA A 28 6.27 2.98 -58.13
N ASP A 29 6.72 3.27 -56.88
CA ASP A 29 8.13 3.49 -56.61
C ASP A 29 8.48 2.87 -55.25
N GLU A 30 9.35 1.87 -55.28
CA GLU A 30 9.91 1.17 -54.13
C GLU A 30 10.85 2.09 -53.38
N ALA A 31 10.44 2.62 -52.22
CA ALA A 31 11.34 3.30 -51.31
C ALA A 31 11.87 2.29 -50.30
N ARG A 32 13.13 1.91 -50.52
CA ARG A 32 13.99 1.14 -49.58
C ARG A 32 14.21 1.93 -48.31
N PRO A 33 14.10 1.37 -47.08
CA PRO A 33 14.39 2.10 -45.87
C PRO A 33 15.91 2.32 -45.73
N GLU A 34 16.30 3.58 -45.60
CA GLU A 34 17.65 3.98 -45.24
C GLU A 34 17.96 3.59 -43.79
N VAL A 35 19.01 2.77 -43.62
CA VAL A 35 19.56 2.41 -42.33
C VAL A 35 20.34 3.61 -41.77
N THR A 36 19.73 4.36 -40.87
CA THR A 36 20.40 5.43 -40.11
C THR A 36 21.40 4.81 -39.16
N ARG A 37 22.69 4.98 -39.43
CA ARG A 37 23.77 4.60 -38.53
C ARG A 37 23.73 5.44 -37.29
N SER A 38 23.65 4.81 -36.11
CA SER A 38 23.84 5.46 -34.82
C SER A 38 25.22 6.11 -34.71
N PRO A 39 25.33 7.31 -34.14
CA PRO A 39 26.61 7.96 -33.93
C PRO A 39 27.42 7.19 -32.86
N ARG A 40 28.68 6.98 -33.18
CA ARG A 40 29.69 6.35 -32.31
C ARG A 40 29.95 7.30 -31.14
N LEU A 41 29.68 6.85 -29.92
CA LEU A 41 30.07 7.54 -28.69
C LEU A 41 31.60 7.55 -28.57
N GLU A 42 32.20 8.74 -28.65
CA GLU A 42 33.60 8.92 -28.30
C GLU A 42 33.78 8.81 -26.80
N SER A 43 34.82 8.05 -26.42
CA SER A 43 35.19 7.82 -25.03
C SER A 43 35.66 9.10 -24.36
N LEU A 44 35.03 9.52 -23.26
CA LEU A 44 35.47 10.64 -22.44
C LEU A 44 36.78 10.30 -21.72
N PRO A 45 37.69 11.24 -21.54
CA PRO A 45 38.97 11.01 -20.85
C PRO A 45 38.75 10.72 -19.35
N VAL A 46 39.47 9.70 -18.87
CA VAL A 46 39.49 9.28 -17.46
C VAL A 46 40.18 10.38 -16.64
N LEU A 47 39.48 10.93 -15.65
CA LEU A 47 40.05 11.84 -14.64
C LEU A 47 40.87 11.03 -13.63
N PRO A 48 42.06 11.50 -13.21
CA PRO A 48 42.86 10.77 -12.22
C PRO A 48 42.24 10.78 -10.83
N SER A 49 42.27 9.62 -10.17
CA SER A 49 41.86 9.43 -8.76
C SER A 49 42.68 10.28 -7.80
N PRO A 50 42.08 10.89 -6.78
CA PRO A 50 42.83 11.58 -5.75
C PRO A 50 43.58 10.58 -4.85
N SER A 51 44.87 10.86 -4.60
CA SER A 51 45.74 10.16 -3.67
C SER A 51 45.25 10.28 -2.22
N PRO A 52 45.39 9.25 -1.37
CA PRO A 52 44.99 9.35 0.03
C PRO A 52 45.94 10.24 0.83
N SER A 53 45.36 11.18 1.58
CA SER A 53 46.07 12.04 2.55
C SER A 53 46.47 11.24 3.81
N PRO A 54 47.60 11.49 4.45
CA PRO A 54 48.06 10.72 5.60
C PRO A 54 47.23 11.04 6.86
N SER A 55 46.91 9.98 7.57
CA SER A 55 46.22 9.95 8.86
C SER A 55 47.08 10.62 9.96
N ALA A 56 46.51 11.62 10.63
CA ALA A 56 47.15 12.22 11.81
C ALA A 56 47.00 11.35 13.03
N SER A 57 48.10 11.02 13.68
CA SER A 57 48.17 10.26 14.94
C SER A 57 47.55 11.08 16.08
N ALA A 58 46.63 10.48 16.82
CA ALA A 58 46.08 11.03 18.03
C ALA A 58 47.01 10.76 19.22
N THR A 59 47.39 11.81 19.93
CA THR A 59 48.15 11.81 21.19
C THR A 59 47.24 11.45 22.36
N PRO A 60 47.60 10.59 23.32
CA PRO A 60 46.77 10.28 24.47
C PRO A 60 46.79 11.40 25.51
N SER A 61 45.61 11.77 25.97
CA SER A 61 45.39 12.70 27.10
C SER A 61 45.42 11.96 28.46
N PRO A 62 45.94 12.56 29.53
CA PRO A 62 46.21 11.85 30.80
C PRO A 62 44.95 11.64 31.64
N SER A 63 44.92 10.49 32.28
CA SER A 63 43.96 10.01 33.29
C SER A 63 43.81 10.95 34.47
N ALA A 64 42.59 11.35 34.80
CA ALA A 64 42.26 12.06 36.04
C ALA A 64 41.85 11.05 37.13
N SER A 65 42.49 11.14 38.26
CA SER A 65 42.32 10.30 39.44
C SER A 65 40.94 10.45 40.06
N VAL A 66 40.31 9.31 40.36
CA VAL A 66 39.05 9.21 41.09
C VAL A 66 39.30 9.41 42.60
N LYS A 67 38.73 10.45 43.18
CA LYS A 67 38.60 10.62 44.64
C LYS A 67 37.42 9.84 45.16
N LYS A 68 37.72 8.93 46.09
CA LYS A 68 36.79 8.09 46.86
C LYS A 68 35.97 8.99 47.80
N ALA A 69 34.65 9.03 47.63
CA ALA A 69 33.73 9.69 48.54
C ALA A 69 33.14 8.65 49.53
N SER A 70 33.13 9.03 50.81
CA SER A 70 32.63 8.28 51.99
C SER A 70 31.10 8.22 52.02
N PRO A 71 30.47 7.20 52.59
CA PRO A 71 29.02 7.02 52.56
C PRO A 71 28.32 7.90 53.61
N SER A 72 27.24 8.55 53.18
CA SER A 72 26.31 9.29 54.05
C SER A 72 25.09 8.40 54.37
N PRO A 73 24.48 8.55 55.58
CA PRO A 73 23.53 7.57 56.10
C PRO A 73 22.13 7.66 55.47
N SER A 74 21.50 6.51 55.36
CA SER A 74 20.11 6.31 54.85
C SER A 74 19.06 6.98 55.76
N PRO A 75 18.04 7.64 55.19
CA PRO A 75 16.86 8.05 55.93
C PRO A 75 15.84 6.91 56.03
N LYS A 76 15.24 6.78 57.22
CA LYS A 76 14.18 5.82 57.58
C LYS A 76 12.93 5.98 56.71
N PRO A 77 12.18 4.89 56.45
CA PRO A 77 10.98 4.94 55.62
C PRO A 77 9.82 5.62 56.35
N ARG A 78 9.30 6.67 55.71
CA ARG A 78 8.06 7.34 56.13
C ARG A 78 6.88 6.56 55.50
N LYS A 79 6.02 5.99 56.34
CA LYS A 79 4.74 5.38 55.91
C LYS A 79 3.91 6.43 55.16
N ARG A 80 3.75 6.26 53.87
CA ARG A 80 2.76 6.98 53.06
C ARG A 80 1.49 6.13 52.99
N SER A 81 0.42 6.66 53.53
CA SER A 81 -0.93 6.16 53.43
C SER A 81 -1.32 6.09 51.96
N GLY A 82 -1.53 4.88 51.45
CA GLY A 82 -1.95 4.65 50.07
C GLY A 82 -3.42 5.01 49.90
N LYS A 83 -3.69 6.01 49.04
CA LYS A 83 -4.93 6.04 48.28
C LYS A 83 -4.75 5.11 47.10
N SER A 84 -5.41 3.98 47.14
CA SER A 84 -5.57 3.09 46.00
C SER A 84 -6.33 3.85 44.93
N GLY A 85 -5.61 4.43 43.94
CA GLY A 85 -6.20 4.78 42.66
C GLY A 85 -6.57 3.47 41.99
N GLN A 86 -7.84 3.21 41.86
CA GLN A 86 -8.40 2.12 41.09
C GLN A 86 -8.05 2.42 39.66
N GLU A 87 -7.00 1.77 39.13
CA GLU A 87 -6.69 1.75 37.72
C GLU A 87 -7.90 1.14 37.03
N ALA A 88 -8.55 1.93 36.15
CA ALA A 88 -9.66 1.43 35.34
C ALA A 88 -9.19 0.15 34.62
N PRO A 89 -10.03 -0.90 34.56
CA PRO A 89 -9.64 -2.12 33.88
C PRO A 89 -9.32 -1.77 32.43
N ARG A 90 -8.08 -2.01 32.01
CA ARG A 90 -7.74 -2.06 30.59
C ARG A 90 -8.58 -3.18 30.00
N THR A 91 -9.63 -2.80 29.29
CA THR A 91 -10.36 -3.75 28.47
C THR A 91 -9.36 -4.31 27.46
N THR A 92 -8.96 -5.57 27.66
CA THR A 92 -8.26 -6.35 26.63
C THR A 92 -9.10 -6.25 25.37
N PRO A 93 -8.57 -5.77 24.25
CA PRO A 93 -9.36 -5.74 23.00
C PRO A 93 -9.83 -7.15 22.74
N ALA A 94 -11.14 -7.33 22.51
CA ALA A 94 -11.70 -8.58 22.04
C ALA A 94 -10.88 -9.01 20.81
N ALA A 95 -10.59 -10.33 20.68
CA ALA A 95 -9.76 -10.86 19.61
C ALA A 95 -10.17 -10.23 18.28
N THR A 96 -9.40 -9.27 17.81
CA THR A 96 -9.73 -8.43 16.68
C THR A 96 -9.69 -9.28 15.43
N ARG A 97 -10.85 -9.49 14.82
CA ARG A 97 -11.00 -10.17 13.53
C ARG A 97 -11.11 -9.12 12.45
N LEU A 98 -10.55 -9.42 11.28
CA LEU A 98 -10.72 -8.57 10.11
C LEU A 98 -12.18 -8.54 9.65
N TYR A 99 -12.61 -7.38 9.14
CA TYR A 99 -13.96 -7.15 8.63
C TYR A 99 -14.09 -7.66 7.19
N LEU A 100 -15.07 -8.50 6.95
CA LEU A 100 -15.49 -8.90 5.60
C LEU A 100 -16.53 -7.90 5.10
N HIS A 101 -16.12 -7.01 4.21
CA HIS A 101 -17.05 -6.03 3.62
C HIS A 101 -18.11 -6.75 2.76
N PRO A 102 -19.42 -6.49 2.97
CA PRO A 102 -20.49 -7.26 2.34
C PRO A 102 -20.67 -6.97 0.84
N ARG A 103 -19.97 -5.97 0.33
CA ARG A 103 -20.00 -5.60 -1.08
C ARG A 103 -18.59 -5.71 -1.66
N SER A 104 -18.40 -6.64 -2.57
CA SER A 104 -17.19 -6.80 -3.35
C SER A 104 -17.52 -7.48 -4.67
N GLN A 105 -16.71 -7.26 -5.69
CA GLN A 105 -16.93 -7.84 -7.00
C GLN A 105 -17.01 -9.38 -6.96
N VAL A 106 -16.23 -10.03 -6.10
CA VAL A 106 -16.28 -11.49 -5.95
C VAL A 106 -17.61 -11.95 -5.34
N LEU A 107 -18.11 -11.24 -4.30
CA LEU A 107 -19.41 -11.57 -3.69
C LEU A 107 -20.57 -11.34 -4.66
N ASP A 108 -20.50 -10.28 -5.45
CA ASP A 108 -21.52 -9.98 -6.47
C ASP A 108 -21.50 -11.06 -7.57
N TRP A 109 -20.31 -11.50 -7.99
CA TRP A 109 -20.18 -12.58 -8.95
C TRP A 109 -20.73 -13.91 -8.40
N VAL A 110 -20.37 -14.29 -7.17
CA VAL A 110 -20.85 -15.54 -6.51
C VAL A 110 -22.37 -15.57 -6.41
N ARG A 111 -23.00 -14.43 -6.08
CA ARG A 111 -24.47 -14.33 -5.99
C ARG A 111 -25.15 -14.41 -7.36
N ALA A 112 -24.51 -13.87 -8.39
CA ALA A 112 -25.06 -13.81 -9.73
C ALA A 112 -24.89 -15.11 -10.54
N HIS A 113 -24.01 -16.02 -10.11
CA HIS A 113 -23.63 -17.22 -10.86
C HIS A 113 -23.69 -18.50 -9.99
N PRO A 114 -24.85 -18.85 -9.42
CA PRO A 114 -24.95 -20.00 -8.51
C PRO A 114 -24.68 -21.35 -9.18
N ASP A 115 -24.89 -21.45 -10.48
CA ASP A 115 -24.72 -22.69 -11.26
C ASP A 115 -23.35 -22.77 -11.98
N ASP A 116 -22.46 -21.80 -11.80
CA ASP A 116 -21.11 -21.84 -12.40
C ASP A 116 -20.24 -22.87 -11.66
N PRO A 117 -19.59 -23.81 -12.38
CA PRO A 117 -18.80 -24.88 -11.76
C PRO A 117 -17.61 -24.40 -10.92
N ARG A 118 -17.23 -23.10 -11.03
CA ARG A 118 -16.17 -22.46 -10.23
C ARG A 118 -16.70 -21.83 -8.95
N GLN A 119 -18.02 -21.64 -8.85
CA GLN A 119 -18.66 -20.83 -7.80
C GLN A 119 -18.31 -21.32 -6.40
N ASP A 120 -18.46 -22.61 -6.09
CA ASP A 120 -18.20 -23.17 -4.76
C ASP A 120 -16.74 -22.96 -4.32
N VAL A 121 -15.79 -23.11 -5.25
CA VAL A 121 -14.37 -22.91 -4.97
C VAL A 121 -14.09 -21.44 -4.71
N ILE A 122 -14.59 -20.55 -5.57
CA ILE A 122 -14.40 -19.10 -5.41
C ILE A 122 -15.08 -18.60 -4.13
N ALA A 123 -16.29 -19.06 -3.84
CA ALA A 123 -17.03 -18.70 -2.64
C ALA A 123 -16.24 -19.07 -1.37
N SER A 124 -15.90 -20.35 -1.21
CA SER A 124 -15.27 -20.86 0.01
C SER A 124 -13.81 -20.44 0.18
N ARG A 125 -13.08 -20.21 -0.91
CA ARG A 125 -11.65 -19.90 -0.85
C ARG A 125 -11.35 -18.41 -0.89
N ILE A 126 -12.22 -17.60 -1.53
CA ILE A 126 -11.96 -16.16 -1.74
C ILE A 126 -13.07 -15.31 -1.12
N ALA A 127 -14.34 -15.50 -1.53
CA ALA A 127 -15.43 -14.60 -1.15
C ALA A 127 -15.71 -14.58 0.36
N ASP A 128 -15.48 -15.69 1.05
CA ASP A 128 -15.64 -15.82 2.52
C ASP A 128 -14.44 -15.27 3.31
N ARG A 129 -13.49 -14.63 2.64
CA ARG A 129 -12.27 -14.09 3.28
C ARG A 129 -12.28 -12.56 3.25
N PRO A 130 -11.86 -11.91 4.37
CA PRO A 130 -11.71 -10.46 4.38
C PRO A 130 -10.65 -10.01 3.38
N ALA A 131 -10.99 -8.98 2.59
CA ALA A 131 -10.05 -8.28 1.73
C ALA A 131 -10.17 -6.77 1.99
N ALA A 132 -9.13 -6.01 1.61
CA ALA A 132 -9.13 -4.57 1.75
C ALA A 132 -10.14 -3.91 0.79
N VAL A 133 -10.64 -2.75 1.20
CA VAL A 133 -11.52 -1.91 0.38
C VAL A 133 -10.71 -0.74 -0.18
N TRP A 134 -10.60 -0.70 -1.51
CA TRP A 134 -9.85 0.33 -2.22
C TRP A 134 -10.71 1.56 -2.52
N PHE A 135 -10.09 2.73 -2.39
CA PHE A 135 -10.64 4.03 -2.74
C PHE A 135 -9.74 4.64 -3.81
N ALA A 136 -9.84 4.11 -5.02
CA ALA A 136 -8.98 4.45 -6.16
C ALA A 136 -9.54 5.56 -7.04
N ASP A 137 -10.83 5.90 -6.90
CA ASP A 137 -11.46 6.98 -7.64
C ASP A 137 -11.30 8.30 -6.90
N TYR A 138 -10.77 9.32 -7.57
CA TYR A 138 -10.75 10.67 -7.03
C TYR A 138 -12.17 11.26 -7.04
N THR A 139 -12.88 11.07 -5.94
CA THR A 139 -14.28 11.52 -5.74
C THR A 139 -14.42 12.32 -4.45
N PRO A 140 -13.89 13.56 -4.36
CA PRO A 140 -13.83 14.32 -3.11
C PRO A 140 -15.20 14.59 -2.49
N ALA A 141 -16.27 14.68 -3.29
CA ALA A 141 -17.63 14.93 -2.78
C ALA A 141 -18.20 13.75 -1.98
N THR A 142 -17.78 12.52 -2.23
CA THR A 142 -18.38 11.30 -1.65
C THR A 142 -17.43 10.49 -0.78
N ILE A 143 -16.13 10.79 -0.80
CA ILE A 143 -15.11 9.94 -0.14
C ILE A 143 -15.41 9.75 1.35
N THR A 144 -15.76 10.80 2.10
CA THR A 144 -16.07 10.70 3.53
C THR A 144 -17.20 9.70 3.81
N SER A 145 -18.28 9.75 3.05
CA SER A 145 -19.42 8.84 3.23
C SER A 145 -19.09 7.41 2.82
N ARG A 146 -18.28 7.24 1.77
CA ARG A 146 -17.80 5.92 1.30
C ARG A 146 -16.90 5.26 2.34
N VAL A 147 -15.93 5.97 2.87
CA VAL A 147 -15.05 5.48 3.94
C VAL A 147 -15.84 5.14 5.19
N ARG A 148 -16.73 6.05 5.62
CA ARG A 148 -17.57 5.85 6.80
C ARG A 148 -18.46 4.61 6.68
N ALA A 149 -18.99 4.32 5.50
CA ALA A 149 -19.80 3.11 5.28
C ALA A 149 -19.01 1.81 5.58
N VAL A 150 -17.71 1.77 5.25
CA VAL A 150 -16.84 0.63 5.54
C VAL A 150 -16.45 0.59 7.01
N THR A 151 -15.99 1.70 7.57
CA THR A 151 -15.48 1.75 8.94
C THR A 151 -16.58 1.55 9.99
N SER A 152 -17.78 2.14 9.76
CA SER A 152 -18.93 1.91 10.64
C SER A 152 -19.48 0.48 10.55
N GLY A 153 -19.40 -0.16 9.37
CA GLY A 153 -19.75 -1.57 9.22
C GLY A 153 -18.83 -2.47 10.04
N GLY A 154 -17.52 -2.25 9.96
CA GLY A 154 -16.54 -2.96 10.79
C GLY A 154 -16.76 -2.74 12.28
N ALA A 155 -16.95 -1.50 12.69
CA ALA A 155 -17.20 -1.14 14.10
C ALA A 155 -18.48 -1.80 14.64
N ALA A 156 -19.56 -1.84 13.85
CA ALA A 156 -20.83 -2.47 14.24
C ALA A 156 -20.67 -3.98 14.49
N GLU A 157 -19.73 -4.64 13.81
CA GLU A 157 -19.43 -6.07 13.98
C GLU A 157 -18.29 -6.34 14.98
N GLY A 158 -17.67 -5.30 15.55
CA GLY A 158 -16.46 -5.46 16.39
C GLY A 158 -15.28 -6.04 15.61
N ARG A 159 -15.13 -5.70 14.33
CA ARG A 159 -14.12 -6.18 13.40
C ARG A 159 -13.32 -5.04 12.80
N VAL A 160 -12.08 -5.32 12.41
CA VAL A 160 -11.14 -4.34 11.86
C VAL A 160 -11.25 -4.30 10.33
N PRO A 161 -11.76 -3.21 9.74
CA PRO A 161 -11.70 -3.02 8.30
C PRO A 161 -10.28 -2.65 7.86
N VAL A 162 -9.92 -3.04 6.63
CA VAL A 162 -8.72 -2.61 5.94
C VAL A 162 -9.14 -1.69 4.79
N VAL A 163 -8.63 -0.48 4.78
CA VAL A 163 -8.95 0.54 3.77
C VAL A 163 -7.69 1.01 3.06
N VAL A 164 -7.79 1.23 1.76
CA VAL A 164 -6.66 1.62 0.91
C VAL A 164 -7.01 2.93 0.21
N PRO A 165 -6.55 4.09 0.72
CA PRO A 165 -6.50 5.29 -0.10
C PRO A 165 -5.51 5.06 -1.23
N TYR A 166 -5.91 5.37 -2.47
CA TYR A 166 -5.10 5.20 -3.69
C TYR A 166 -5.44 6.30 -4.68
N ALA A 167 -5.10 7.53 -4.30
CA ALA A 167 -5.44 8.75 -5.03
C ALA A 167 -4.29 9.75 -5.12
N ILE A 168 -3.05 9.37 -4.76
CA ILE A 168 -1.87 10.23 -4.94
C ILE A 168 -1.72 10.60 -6.43
N PRO A 169 -1.38 11.85 -6.79
CA PRO A 169 -1.13 12.25 -8.16
C PRO A 169 -0.05 11.38 -8.81
N ASP A 170 -0.18 11.14 -10.11
CA ASP A 170 0.78 10.34 -10.90
C ASP A 170 1.09 8.97 -10.27
N ARG A 171 0.10 8.37 -9.61
CA ARG A 171 0.23 7.00 -9.10
C ARG A 171 0.55 6.06 -10.25
N ASP A 172 1.27 4.98 -9.95
CA ASP A 172 1.68 3.96 -10.92
C ASP A 172 2.54 4.51 -12.09
N CYS A 173 3.08 5.74 -11.94
CA CYS A 173 4.02 6.35 -12.90
C CYS A 173 3.61 6.22 -14.37
N GLY A 174 2.31 6.31 -14.66
CA GLY A 174 1.77 6.14 -16.01
C GLY A 174 1.52 4.69 -16.43
N GLY A 175 1.57 3.74 -15.50
CA GLY A 175 1.25 2.32 -15.73
C GLY A 175 -0.25 2.04 -15.84
N HIS A 176 -0.64 0.77 -15.69
CA HIS A 176 -2.02 0.32 -15.88
C HIS A 176 -3.03 0.93 -14.89
N SER A 177 -2.58 1.32 -13.70
CA SER A 177 -3.38 1.92 -12.63
C SER A 177 -3.21 3.43 -12.51
N GLN A 178 -2.68 4.09 -13.54
CA GLN A 178 -2.46 5.54 -13.56
C GLN A 178 -3.72 6.32 -13.16
N GLY A 179 -3.53 7.50 -12.56
CA GLY A 179 -4.61 8.37 -12.10
C GLY A 179 -4.27 9.04 -10.78
N GLY A 180 -5.28 9.31 -9.99
CA GLY A 180 -5.18 10.00 -8.71
C GLY A 180 -5.83 11.37 -8.74
N ALA A 181 -5.52 12.20 -7.74
CA ALA A 181 -5.88 13.62 -7.70
C ALA A 181 -5.13 14.40 -8.78
N PRO A 182 -5.62 15.56 -9.21
CA PRO A 182 -4.97 16.36 -10.23
C PRO A 182 -3.61 16.93 -9.80
N ASP A 183 -3.42 17.18 -8.50
CA ASP A 183 -2.22 17.68 -7.87
C ASP A 183 -2.17 17.31 -6.38
N LEU A 184 -1.07 17.65 -5.69
CA LEU A 184 -0.88 17.32 -4.27
C LEU A 184 -1.79 18.15 -3.36
N ASP A 185 -2.16 19.38 -3.70
CA ASP A 185 -3.10 20.18 -2.90
C ASP A 185 -4.50 19.53 -2.91
N ALA A 186 -4.96 19.12 -4.08
CA ALA A 186 -6.22 18.40 -4.24
C ALA A 186 -6.19 17.01 -3.55
N TYR A 187 -5.05 16.35 -3.54
CA TYR A 187 -4.84 15.10 -2.79
C TYR A 187 -4.91 15.33 -1.29
N ASP A 188 -4.25 16.36 -0.78
CA ASP A 188 -4.26 16.72 0.63
C ASP A 188 -5.68 17.02 1.13
N ASP A 189 -6.47 17.78 0.36
CA ASP A 189 -7.89 18.01 0.63
C ASP A 189 -8.71 16.71 0.60
N TRP A 190 -8.38 15.81 -0.32
CA TRP A 190 -9.06 14.51 -0.42
C TRP A 190 -8.75 13.62 0.77
N ILE A 191 -7.49 13.59 1.23
CA ILE A 191 -7.06 12.86 2.44
C ILE A 191 -7.76 13.39 3.70
N ASP A 192 -7.93 14.70 3.84
CA ASP A 192 -8.68 15.27 4.97
C ASP A 192 -10.14 14.75 5.01
N ARG A 193 -10.76 14.68 3.84
CA ARG A 193 -12.12 14.11 3.70
C ARG A 193 -12.15 12.61 3.92
N PHE A 194 -11.13 11.89 3.47
CA PHE A 194 -10.97 10.45 3.73
C PHE A 194 -10.86 10.20 5.23
N ALA A 195 -9.98 10.92 5.90
CA ALA A 195 -9.74 10.83 7.34
C ALA A 195 -11.02 11.11 8.16
N ALA A 196 -11.82 12.10 7.76
CA ALA A 196 -13.12 12.38 8.38
C ALA A 196 -14.12 11.21 8.29
N GLY A 197 -13.89 10.24 7.42
CA GLY A 197 -14.67 9.01 7.29
C GLY A 197 -14.23 7.86 8.21
N LEU A 198 -13.03 7.91 8.83
CA LEU A 198 -12.47 6.80 9.60
C LEU A 198 -13.25 6.43 10.88
N GLY A 199 -14.04 7.38 11.43
CA GLY A 199 -14.73 7.15 12.72
C GLY A 199 -13.73 7.02 13.88
N SER A 200 -14.09 6.23 14.90
CA SER A 200 -13.26 6.07 16.11
C SER A 200 -12.94 4.59 16.44
N GLY A 201 -13.40 3.66 15.61
CA GLY A 201 -13.10 2.23 15.78
C GLY A 201 -11.72 1.86 15.25
N ASP A 202 -11.30 0.62 15.54
CA ASP A 202 -10.08 0.06 14.95
C ASP A 202 -10.18 0.01 13.42
N VAL A 203 -9.14 0.46 12.73
CA VAL A 203 -9.01 0.41 11.27
C VAL A 203 -7.56 0.25 10.86
N ILE A 204 -7.29 -0.50 9.82
CA ILE A 204 -5.98 -0.55 9.16
C ILE A 204 -6.06 0.28 7.88
N VAL A 205 -5.10 1.19 7.72
CA VAL A 205 -4.91 2.00 6.52
C VAL A 205 -3.63 1.58 5.82
N VAL A 206 -3.76 1.07 4.60
CA VAL A 206 -2.64 0.77 3.68
C VAL A 206 -2.51 1.99 2.78
N LEU A 207 -1.57 2.87 3.13
CA LEU A 207 -1.48 4.22 2.58
C LEU A 207 -0.78 4.24 1.23
N GLU A 208 -1.54 4.49 0.17
CA GLU A 208 -1.06 4.76 -1.19
C GLU A 208 -0.02 3.73 -1.68
N PRO A 209 -0.43 2.51 -2.03
CA PRO A 209 0.47 1.54 -2.67
C PRO A 209 1.26 2.14 -3.84
N ASP A 210 2.50 1.71 -4.00
CA ASP A 210 3.49 2.16 -4.99
C ASP A 210 4.05 3.57 -4.77
N SER A 211 3.44 4.38 -3.89
CA SER A 211 3.74 5.80 -3.75
C SER A 211 5.17 6.12 -3.28
N VAL A 212 5.78 5.22 -2.52
CA VAL A 212 7.17 5.34 -2.05
C VAL A 212 8.09 4.44 -2.87
N ALA A 213 7.73 3.18 -3.10
CA ALA A 213 8.58 2.24 -3.81
C ALA A 213 8.82 2.62 -5.27
N GLN A 214 7.84 3.20 -5.95
CA GLN A 214 7.93 3.61 -7.36
C GLN A 214 8.38 5.07 -7.54
N ALA A 215 8.78 5.75 -6.47
CA ALA A 215 9.08 7.18 -6.50
C ALA A 215 10.34 7.56 -7.29
N ASP A 216 11.12 6.61 -7.80
CA ASP A 216 12.25 6.89 -8.70
C ASP A 216 11.83 7.32 -10.12
N CYS A 217 10.56 7.13 -10.50
CA CYS A 217 10.03 7.72 -11.73
C CYS A 217 9.90 9.24 -11.67
N LEU A 218 9.92 9.84 -10.47
CA LEU A 218 9.76 11.28 -10.26
C LEU A 218 11.10 12.02 -10.19
N PRO A 219 11.17 13.24 -10.73
CA PRO A 219 12.26 14.17 -10.42
C PRO A 219 12.41 14.36 -8.91
N ALA A 220 13.64 14.69 -8.47
CA ALA A 220 13.96 14.77 -7.04
C ALA A 220 13.08 15.74 -6.24
N GLY A 221 12.69 16.88 -6.85
CA GLY A 221 11.79 17.87 -6.24
C GLY A 221 10.39 17.29 -6.04
N GLU A 222 9.78 16.81 -7.11
CA GLU A 222 8.42 16.21 -7.08
C GLU A 222 8.34 15.00 -6.13
N ARG A 223 9.39 14.19 -6.08
CA ARG A 223 9.49 13.10 -5.11
C ARG A 223 9.52 13.60 -3.66
N ALA A 224 10.27 14.69 -3.39
CA ALA A 224 10.32 15.29 -2.06
C ALA A 224 8.95 15.86 -1.65
N ASP A 225 8.25 16.50 -2.57
CA ASP A 225 6.90 17.05 -2.35
C ASP A 225 5.90 15.92 -2.11
N ARG A 226 5.95 14.83 -2.88
CA ARG A 226 5.14 13.62 -2.65
C ARG A 226 5.38 13.05 -1.25
N PHE A 227 6.64 12.92 -0.81
CA PHE A 227 6.96 12.40 0.51
C PHE A 227 6.49 13.34 1.63
N ALA A 228 6.53 14.65 1.43
CA ALA A 228 5.98 15.62 2.39
C ALA A 228 4.46 15.47 2.52
N SER A 229 3.74 15.30 1.41
CA SER A 229 2.30 15.05 1.39
C SER A 229 1.93 13.71 2.04
N LEU A 230 2.67 12.62 1.78
CA LEU A 230 2.49 11.33 2.46
C LEU A 230 2.73 11.44 3.98
N SER A 231 3.75 12.18 4.40
CA SER A 231 4.00 12.45 5.82
C SER A 231 2.86 13.21 6.48
N ARG A 232 2.27 14.20 5.77
CA ARG A 232 1.06 14.90 6.20
C ARG A 232 -0.12 13.94 6.29
N ALA A 233 -0.36 13.14 5.24
CA ALA A 233 -1.45 12.18 5.18
C ALA A 233 -1.44 11.22 6.38
N GLY A 234 -0.28 10.65 6.71
CA GLY A 234 -0.16 9.77 7.89
C GLY A 234 -0.57 10.47 9.18
N ARG A 235 -0.12 11.71 9.41
CA ARG A 235 -0.52 12.50 10.61
C ARG A 235 -2.03 12.77 10.63
N VAL A 236 -2.59 13.24 9.55
CA VAL A 236 -4.02 13.56 9.44
C VAL A 236 -4.89 12.33 9.72
N LEU A 237 -4.51 11.17 9.19
CA LEU A 237 -5.23 9.91 9.43
C LEU A 237 -5.19 9.50 10.91
N LYS A 238 -4.04 9.62 11.56
CA LYS A 238 -3.87 9.27 12.99
C LYS A 238 -4.51 10.30 13.92
N ASP A 239 -4.48 11.57 13.57
CA ASP A 239 -5.13 12.63 14.34
C ASP A 239 -6.66 12.51 14.27
N ALA A 240 -7.20 12.14 13.11
CA ALA A 240 -8.64 11.92 12.93
C ALA A 240 -9.16 10.67 13.66
N ASN A 241 -8.34 9.62 13.75
CA ASN A 241 -8.65 8.40 14.49
C ASN A 241 -7.40 7.83 15.18
N PRO A 242 -7.22 8.03 16.49
CA PRO A 242 -6.08 7.49 17.25
C PRO A 242 -6.00 5.95 17.27
N ASN A 243 -7.09 5.24 16.95
CA ASN A 243 -7.13 3.79 16.81
C ASN A 243 -6.81 3.31 15.37
N ALA A 244 -6.58 4.23 14.43
CA ALA A 244 -6.14 3.89 13.10
C ALA A 244 -4.68 3.41 13.13
N ARG A 245 -4.42 2.30 12.47
CA ARG A 245 -3.07 1.79 12.20
C ARG A 245 -2.72 2.10 10.76
N VAL A 246 -1.73 2.97 10.56
CA VAL A 246 -1.33 3.48 9.24
C VAL A 246 0.01 2.88 8.84
N TYR A 247 0.04 2.20 7.69
CA TYR A 247 1.22 1.55 7.15
C TYR A 247 1.62 2.18 5.83
N PHE A 248 2.93 2.41 5.64
CA PHE A 248 3.54 3.07 4.49
C PHE A 248 4.13 2.07 3.51
N ASP A 249 4.19 2.44 2.25
CA ASP A 249 4.61 1.59 1.15
C ASP A 249 6.10 1.22 1.18
N ALA A 250 6.40 -0.05 1.37
CA ALA A 250 7.75 -0.62 1.27
C ALA A 250 7.99 -1.37 -0.05
N GLY A 251 7.03 -1.41 -0.95
CA GLY A 251 7.14 -2.20 -2.18
C GLY A 251 7.14 -3.70 -1.92
N HIS A 252 8.22 -4.38 -2.30
CA HIS A 252 8.41 -5.80 -2.04
C HIS A 252 9.91 -6.18 -2.06
N SER A 253 10.23 -7.38 -1.59
CA SER A 253 11.61 -7.87 -1.42
C SER A 253 12.47 -7.87 -2.68
N GLY A 254 11.85 -7.91 -3.86
CA GLY A 254 12.53 -7.86 -5.15
C GLY A 254 12.68 -6.46 -5.76
N TRP A 255 12.20 -5.38 -5.11
CA TRP A 255 12.16 -4.05 -5.70
C TRP A 255 13.41 -3.23 -5.36
N HIS A 256 13.58 -2.88 -4.09
CA HIS A 256 14.72 -2.08 -3.63
C HIS A 256 15.48 -2.75 -2.50
N ALA A 257 16.78 -2.47 -2.42
CA ALA A 257 17.54 -2.83 -1.22
C ALA A 257 16.91 -2.17 0.03
N PRO A 258 16.81 -2.87 1.17
CA PRO A 258 16.14 -2.38 2.38
C PRO A 258 16.61 -1.01 2.85
N ALA A 259 17.92 -0.71 2.74
CA ALA A 259 18.47 0.59 3.14
C ALA A 259 18.00 1.75 2.25
N LYS A 260 17.83 1.53 0.93
CA LYS A 260 17.30 2.53 -0.02
C LYS A 260 15.84 2.80 0.32
N GLN A 261 15.03 1.77 0.45
CA GLN A 261 13.61 1.89 0.76
C GLN A 261 13.38 2.58 2.10
N ALA A 262 14.12 2.19 3.14
CA ALA A 262 14.07 2.83 4.45
C ALA A 262 14.45 4.33 4.40
N GLY A 263 15.40 4.71 3.55
CA GLY A 263 15.77 6.10 3.33
C GLY A 263 14.62 6.94 2.79
N TRP A 264 13.83 6.41 1.87
CA TRP A 264 12.64 7.08 1.33
C TRP A 264 11.47 7.07 2.31
N LEU A 265 11.25 5.96 2.98
CA LEU A 265 10.24 5.84 4.04
C LEU A 265 10.46 6.84 5.18
N LYS A 266 11.74 7.12 5.55
CA LYS A 266 12.07 8.19 6.50
C LYS A 266 11.59 9.55 6.03
N GLN A 267 11.86 9.89 4.77
CA GLN A 267 11.45 11.15 4.18
C GLN A 267 9.92 11.26 4.10
N ALA A 268 9.24 10.14 3.81
CA ALA A 268 7.79 10.06 3.79
C ALA A 268 7.15 10.06 5.20
N GLY A 269 7.94 10.04 6.29
CA GLY A 269 7.42 10.12 7.66
C GLY A 269 7.12 8.79 8.33
N ALA A 270 7.45 7.65 7.72
CA ALA A 270 7.14 6.32 8.24
C ALA A 270 7.88 5.96 9.54
N ALA A 271 8.96 6.68 9.89
CA ALA A 271 9.72 6.45 11.12
C ALA A 271 9.09 7.11 12.38
N SER A 272 7.98 7.82 12.25
CA SER A 272 7.34 8.57 13.34
C SER A 272 6.03 7.93 13.78
N ALA A 273 5.88 7.66 15.08
CA ALA A 273 4.60 7.19 15.63
C ALA A 273 3.45 8.19 15.48
N ALA A 274 3.73 9.46 15.20
CA ALA A 274 2.71 10.47 14.93
C ALA A 274 2.07 10.33 13.54
N SER A 275 2.68 9.58 12.62
CA SER A 275 2.20 9.40 11.24
C SER A 275 2.06 7.93 10.83
N SER A 276 2.70 7.00 11.57
CA SER A 276 2.86 5.62 11.10
C SER A 276 2.81 4.62 12.25
N ASP A 277 2.30 3.44 11.96
CA ASP A 277 2.45 2.22 12.77
C ASP A 277 3.42 1.23 12.10
N GLY A 278 3.95 1.56 10.92
CA GLY A 278 4.93 0.76 10.23
C GLY A 278 4.83 0.80 8.72
N ILE A 279 5.09 -0.32 8.09
CA ILE A 279 5.17 -0.49 6.64
C ILE A 279 4.25 -1.58 6.13
N PHE A 280 3.92 -1.54 4.85
CA PHE A 280 3.34 -2.69 4.17
C PHE A 280 4.21 -3.13 2.99
N SER A 281 4.12 -4.42 2.64
CA SER A 281 4.82 -4.98 1.49
C SER A 281 3.96 -5.89 0.63
N ASN A 282 4.46 -6.18 -0.57
CA ASN A 282 3.93 -7.17 -1.51
C ASN A 282 2.52 -6.88 -2.06
N VAL A 283 2.01 -5.63 -1.91
CA VAL A 283 0.69 -5.27 -2.42
C VAL A 283 0.64 -5.49 -3.92
N SER A 284 -0.37 -6.25 -4.37
CA SER A 284 -0.55 -6.66 -5.77
C SER A 284 0.60 -7.49 -6.36
N ASN A 285 1.52 -8.03 -5.54
CA ASN A 285 2.70 -8.79 -5.94
C ASN A 285 2.66 -10.25 -5.46
N PHE A 286 3.73 -11.00 -5.69
CA PHE A 286 3.74 -12.46 -5.60
C PHE A 286 4.91 -13.03 -4.79
N HIS A 287 5.75 -12.18 -4.17
CA HIS A 287 6.93 -12.62 -3.44
C HIS A 287 6.55 -13.48 -2.24
N ALA A 288 7.33 -14.53 -1.99
CA ALA A 288 7.00 -15.50 -0.96
C ALA A 288 6.96 -14.85 0.44
N THR A 289 5.99 -15.25 1.26
CA THR A 289 5.80 -14.65 2.60
C THR A 289 7.08 -14.66 3.45
N ALA A 290 7.94 -15.68 3.32
CA ALA A 290 9.19 -15.75 4.07
C ALA A 290 10.19 -14.67 3.64
N ASP A 291 10.25 -14.38 2.34
CA ASP A 291 11.14 -13.37 1.77
C ASP A 291 10.66 -11.97 2.19
N GLU A 292 9.34 -11.73 2.14
CA GLU A 292 8.76 -10.47 2.61
C GLU A 292 8.97 -10.23 4.10
N VAL A 293 8.82 -11.26 4.94
CA VAL A 293 9.12 -11.16 6.39
C VAL A 293 10.58 -10.77 6.64
N ALA A 294 11.51 -11.36 5.89
CA ALA A 294 12.93 -11.03 6.01
C ALA A 294 13.23 -9.60 5.53
N TYR A 295 12.63 -9.21 4.41
CA TYR A 295 12.75 -7.89 3.82
C TYR A 295 12.18 -6.81 4.74
N ASP A 296 10.94 -6.97 5.21
CA ASP A 296 10.27 -6.00 6.07
C ASP A 296 11.05 -5.76 7.36
N ARG A 297 11.58 -6.82 7.98
CA ARG A 297 12.44 -6.68 9.18
C ARG A 297 13.68 -5.87 8.87
N ALA A 298 14.35 -6.14 7.74
CA ALA A 298 15.54 -5.40 7.33
C ALA A 298 15.22 -3.92 7.01
N VAL A 299 14.06 -3.64 6.38
CA VAL A 299 13.57 -2.28 6.14
C VAL A 299 13.29 -1.57 7.47
N LEU A 300 12.56 -2.21 8.39
CA LEU A 300 12.23 -1.65 9.70
C LEU A 300 13.48 -1.41 10.56
N ASP A 301 14.48 -2.28 10.49
CA ASP A 301 15.77 -2.09 11.18
C ASP A 301 16.53 -0.88 10.60
N ALA A 302 16.57 -0.74 9.29
CA ALA A 302 17.19 0.41 8.62
C ALA A 302 16.38 1.69 8.78
N LEU A 303 15.05 1.61 8.87
CA LEU A 303 14.13 2.73 9.12
C LEU A 303 14.38 3.32 10.50
N GLY A 304 14.60 2.49 11.51
CA GLY A 304 14.64 2.93 12.91
C GLY A 304 13.28 3.41 13.40
N GLY A 305 13.29 4.35 14.35
CA GLY A 305 12.05 4.83 14.96
C GLY A 305 11.62 3.97 16.15
N PRO A 306 10.37 4.08 16.63
CA PRO A 306 9.85 3.31 17.75
C PRO A 306 9.88 1.80 17.51
N ALA A 307 10.18 1.03 18.55
CA ALA A 307 10.17 -0.44 18.48
C ALA A 307 8.76 -1.04 18.21
N SER A 308 7.72 -0.21 18.33
CA SER A 308 6.34 -0.58 18.02
C SER A 308 6.02 -0.59 16.53
N LEU A 309 6.89 -0.08 15.66
CA LEU A 309 6.67 -0.14 14.22
C LEU A 309 6.72 -1.60 13.75
N GLY A 310 5.70 -2.00 13.03
CA GLY A 310 5.54 -3.34 12.48
C GLY A 310 5.34 -3.36 10.97
N ALA A 311 5.02 -4.52 10.43
CA ALA A 311 4.73 -4.70 9.03
C ALA A 311 3.41 -5.42 8.80
N VAL A 312 2.71 -5.10 7.72
CA VAL A 312 1.63 -5.91 7.17
C VAL A 312 2.01 -6.38 5.78
N ILE A 313 1.70 -7.62 5.44
CA ILE A 313 2.12 -8.25 4.19
C ILE A 313 0.89 -8.66 3.39
N ASP A 314 0.83 -8.27 2.11
CA ASP A 314 -0.18 -8.80 1.20
C ASP A 314 0.18 -10.24 0.82
N THR A 315 -0.69 -11.16 1.19
CA THR A 315 -0.55 -12.60 0.92
C THR A 315 -1.60 -13.13 -0.04
N SER A 316 -2.28 -12.24 -0.75
CA SER A 316 -3.45 -12.58 -1.59
C SER A 316 -3.12 -13.53 -2.74
N ARG A 317 -1.90 -13.41 -3.33
CA ARG A 317 -1.53 -14.12 -4.56
C ARG A 317 -0.14 -14.78 -4.52
N ASN A 318 0.46 -14.89 -3.34
CA ASN A 318 1.88 -15.24 -3.19
C ASN A 318 2.15 -16.71 -2.80
N GLY A 319 1.16 -17.60 -2.91
CA GLY A 319 1.30 -19.00 -2.48
C GLY A 319 2.39 -19.78 -3.22
N ASN A 320 2.64 -19.46 -4.48
CA ASN A 320 3.70 -20.08 -5.30
C ASN A 320 4.93 -19.17 -5.49
N GLY A 321 5.03 -18.08 -4.75
CA GLY A 321 6.12 -17.11 -4.90
C GLY A 321 6.04 -16.31 -6.20
N ALA A 322 7.05 -15.45 -6.45
CA ALA A 322 7.14 -14.64 -7.66
C ALA A 322 7.45 -15.48 -8.89
N PRO A 323 6.97 -15.06 -10.10
CA PRO A 323 7.37 -15.70 -11.35
C PRO A 323 8.87 -15.54 -11.61
N SER A 324 9.50 -16.57 -12.17
CA SER A 324 10.95 -16.56 -12.44
C SER A 324 11.36 -15.53 -13.52
N GLY A 325 10.44 -15.15 -14.40
CA GLY A 325 10.65 -14.16 -15.45
C GLY A 325 10.37 -12.71 -15.02
N GLY A 326 9.93 -12.49 -13.79
CA GLY A 326 9.59 -11.15 -13.28
C GLY A 326 8.26 -10.60 -13.81
N GLU A 327 7.40 -11.47 -14.36
CA GLU A 327 6.06 -11.07 -14.82
C GLU A 327 5.23 -10.59 -13.61
N TRP A 328 4.68 -9.41 -13.71
CA TRP A 328 3.87 -8.80 -12.65
C TRP A 328 2.37 -8.73 -13.02
N CYS A 329 2.04 -8.70 -14.31
CA CYS A 329 0.69 -8.47 -14.79
C CYS A 329 -0.07 -9.79 -14.95
N ASP A 330 -0.89 -10.13 -13.96
CA ASP A 330 -1.74 -11.34 -13.93
C ASP A 330 -1.02 -12.65 -14.33
N PRO A 331 0.19 -12.95 -13.82
CA PRO A 331 0.94 -14.12 -14.26
C PRO A 331 0.22 -15.42 -13.94
N ASP A 332 0.36 -16.39 -14.84
CA ASP A 332 -0.19 -17.72 -14.66
C ASP A 332 0.52 -18.51 -13.55
N GLY A 333 -0.16 -19.52 -13.02
CA GLY A 333 0.41 -20.43 -12.04
C GLY A 333 0.57 -19.84 -10.62
N ARG A 334 0.05 -18.65 -10.37
CA ARG A 334 0.03 -18.10 -8.99
C ARG A 334 -1.08 -18.75 -8.18
N LYS A 335 -0.93 -18.71 -6.84
CA LYS A 335 -1.86 -19.30 -5.88
C LYS A 335 -2.15 -18.33 -4.74
N LEU A 336 -3.28 -18.54 -4.09
CA LEU A 336 -3.57 -17.89 -2.81
C LEU A 336 -2.45 -18.20 -1.82
N GLY A 337 -1.98 -17.18 -1.13
CA GLY A 337 -1.05 -17.35 -0.02
C GLY A 337 -1.76 -17.58 1.31
N ARG A 338 -1.19 -17.08 2.40
CA ARG A 338 -1.78 -17.21 3.73
C ARG A 338 -3.12 -16.49 3.81
N ALA A 339 -4.07 -17.10 4.52
CA ALA A 339 -5.34 -16.44 4.80
C ALA A 339 -5.14 -15.15 5.63
N PRO A 340 -5.99 -14.12 5.43
CA PRO A 340 -5.91 -12.88 6.19
C PRO A 340 -6.03 -13.11 7.70
N THR A 341 -5.12 -12.51 8.48
CA THR A 341 -5.09 -12.66 9.94
C THR A 341 -4.34 -11.52 10.61
N LEU A 342 -4.79 -11.11 11.80
CA LEU A 342 -4.08 -10.22 12.71
C LEU A 342 -3.19 -10.98 13.73
N SER A 343 -3.14 -12.30 13.62
CA SER A 343 -2.35 -13.18 14.51
C SER A 343 -1.36 -13.96 13.66
N THR A 344 -0.25 -13.31 13.28
CA THR A 344 0.78 -13.93 12.44
C THR A 344 1.68 -14.91 13.20
N GLY A 345 1.84 -14.70 14.50
CA GLY A 345 2.81 -15.39 15.35
C GLY A 345 4.27 -14.95 15.10
N LEU A 346 4.49 -13.91 14.30
CA LEU A 346 5.82 -13.45 13.92
C LEU A 346 6.11 -12.06 14.53
N GLY A 347 7.24 -11.92 15.21
CA GLY A 347 7.65 -10.63 15.76
C GLY A 347 7.82 -9.58 14.66
N ARG A 348 7.26 -8.38 14.88
CA ARG A 348 7.23 -7.23 13.96
C ARG A 348 6.43 -7.45 12.66
N VAL A 349 5.60 -8.50 12.60
CA VAL A 349 4.63 -8.69 11.51
C VAL A 349 3.23 -8.68 12.11
N ASP A 350 2.53 -7.59 11.94
CA ASP A 350 1.25 -7.29 12.59
C ASP A 350 0.08 -8.03 11.95
N ALA A 351 0.14 -8.21 10.63
CA ALA A 351 -0.92 -8.91 9.90
C ALA A 351 -0.41 -9.54 8.60
N PHE A 352 -1.08 -10.62 8.19
CA PHE A 352 -1.20 -11.04 6.80
C PHE A 352 -2.54 -10.53 6.30
N LEU A 353 -2.55 -9.86 5.16
CA LEU A 353 -3.73 -9.25 4.57
C LEU A 353 -3.94 -9.75 3.15
N TRP A 354 -5.16 -9.64 2.66
CA TRP A 354 -5.44 -9.63 1.25
C TRP A 354 -5.76 -8.20 0.85
N VAL A 355 -4.71 -7.46 0.50
CA VAL A 355 -4.84 -6.07 0.07
C VAL A 355 -5.38 -6.04 -1.35
N LYS A 356 -4.76 -6.75 -2.28
CA LYS A 356 -5.37 -7.06 -3.58
C LYS A 356 -6.45 -8.12 -3.39
N LEU A 357 -7.65 -7.91 -3.91
CA LEU A 357 -8.64 -8.97 -3.94
C LEU A 357 -8.22 -10.06 -4.94
N PRO A 358 -8.08 -11.34 -4.52
CA PRO A 358 -7.74 -12.42 -5.45
C PRO A 358 -8.74 -12.54 -6.59
N GLY A 359 -8.23 -12.53 -7.81
CA GLY A 359 -9.05 -12.56 -9.03
C GLY A 359 -9.33 -11.20 -9.65
N GLU A 360 -9.00 -10.07 -9.00
CA GLU A 360 -8.96 -8.78 -9.69
C GLU A 360 -7.73 -8.69 -10.57
N SER A 361 -7.95 -8.33 -11.85
CA SER A 361 -6.90 -8.19 -12.85
C SER A 361 -5.98 -7.00 -12.58
N ASP A 362 -4.71 -7.15 -12.93
CA ASP A 362 -3.73 -6.06 -13.01
C ASP A 362 -3.80 -5.30 -14.33
N GLY A 363 -4.53 -5.85 -15.32
CA GLY A 363 -4.70 -5.27 -16.64
C GLY A 363 -4.51 -6.27 -17.81
N CYS A 364 -3.97 -7.46 -17.53
CA CYS A 364 -3.65 -8.45 -18.57
C CYS A 364 -4.75 -9.52 -18.76
N LYS A 365 -5.56 -9.80 -17.76
CA LYS A 365 -6.70 -10.73 -17.85
C LYS A 365 -8.07 -10.03 -17.87
N GLY A 366 -8.10 -8.72 -17.70
CA GLY A 366 -9.28 -7.87 -17.70
C GLY A 366 -8.87 -6.42 -17.52
N LYS A 367 -9.82 -5.49 -17.39
CA LYS A 367 -9.48 -4.11 -17.01
C LYS A 367 -8.85 -4.11 -15.61
N PRO A 368 -7.85 -3.25 -15.33
CA PRO A 368 -7.28 -3.13 -14.00
C PRO A 368 -8.35 -2.97 -12.92
N GLY A 369 -8.25 -3.74 -11.83
CA GLY A 369 -9.20 -3.73 -10.73
C GLY A 369 -10.54 -4.42 -11.00
N THR A 370 -10.76 -5.07 -12.17
CA THR A 370 -11.99 -5.84 -12.43
C THR A 370 -11.83 -7.31 -12.07
N PHE A 371 -12.87 -7.89 -11.45
CA PHE A 371 -12.87 -9.30 -11.06
C PHE A 371 -12.98 -10.22 -12.29
N THR A 372 -12.07 -11.18 -12.40
CA THR A 372 -11.98 -12.18 -13.46
C THR A 372 -12.15 -13.57 -12.86
N PRO A 373 -13.31 -14.23 -13.06
CA PRO A 373 -13.63 -15.51 -12.38
C PRO A 373 -12.68 -16.64 -12.73
N SER A 374 -12.15 -16.70 -13.96
CA SER A 374 -11.15 -17.70 -14.35
C SER A 374 -9.85 -17.54 -13.59
N TYR A 375 -9.36 -16.30 -13.46
CA TYR A 375 -8.16 -16.00 -12.70
C TYR A 375 -8.35 -16.28 -11.20
N ALA A 376 -9.49 -15.88 -10.63
CA ALA A 376 -9.84 -16.20 -9.25
C ALA A 376 -9.83 -17.72 -8.99
N TYR A 377 -10.43 -18.50 -9.89
CA TYR A 377 -10.46 -19.95 -9.79
C TYR A 377 -9.07 -20.58 -9.91
N ASP A 378 -8.22 -20.08 -10.81
CA ASP A 378 -6.84 -20.56 -10.96
C ASP A 378 -5.96 -20.28 -9.73
N LEU A 379 -6.19 -19.15 -9.06
CA LEU A 379 -5.55 -18.83 -7.78
C LEU A 379 -6.01 -19.74 -6.64
N ALA A 380 -7.30 -20.15 -6.65
CA ALA A 380 -7.95 -20.79 -5.52
C ALA A 380 -7.78 -22.33 -5.47
N ARG A 381 -7.49 -23.00 -6.58
CA ARG A 381 -7.37 -24.47 -6.70
C ARG A 381 -5.99 -25.06 -6.47
#